data_6c505e042265f2874a74ad35be641256
#
_entry.id   6c505e042265f2874a74ad35be641256
#
_cell.length_a   1.000
_cell.length_b   1.000
_cell.length_c   1.000
_cell.angle_alpha   90.00
_cell.angle_beta   90.00
_cell.angle_gamma   90.00
#
_symmetry.space_group_name_H-M   'P 1'
#
loop_
_entity.id
_entity.type
_entity.pdbx_description
1 polymer ?
#
loop_
_entity_poly.entity_id
_entity_poly.type
_entity_poly.pdbx_seq_one_letter_code
_entity_poly.pdbx_strand_id
1 'polypeptide(L)'
;DKISLLVFYDTQGFVHDEAIQEVKVMISKIGNKKNYNIIFAENSNLFEESYLDKIDVIIFLCTTLDVLDENEEKAMKNFIRNGGGFIGIHSATDTEYEWEWYGKLVGAYFMNHPDIQKATIITEKKHHFLTDHLKDRWSIKDEWYNFKDFNPDINVLLNSRNLR
;
A
#
# COMPACT_ATOMS: atom_id res chain seq x y z
N ASP A 1 -1.42 -19.54 15.53
CA ASP A 1 -1.76 -18.16 15.91
C ASP A 1 -2.50 -17.52 14.74
N LYS A 2 -3.33 -16.52 15.02
CA LYS A 2 -4.02 -15.73 13.99
C LYS A 2 -3.04 -14.74 13.38
N ILE A 3 -3.08 -14.57 12.05
CA ILE A 3 -2.36 -13.48 11.38
C ILE A 3 -3.00 -12.14 11.77
N SER A 4 -2.19 -11.20 12.24
CA SER A 4 -2.59 -9.86 12.66
C SER A 4 -2.19 -8.83 11.62
N LEU A 5 -3.16 -8.07 11.12
CA LEU A 5 -2.97 -7.01 10.13
C LEU A 5 -3.23 -5.64 10.79
N LEU A 6 -2.26 -4.73 10.69
CA LEU A 6 -2.44 -3.33 11.05
C LEU A 6 -2.76 -2.54 9.77
N VAL A 7 -3.97 -2.03 9.67
CA VAL A 7 -4.43 -1.20 8.55
C VAL A 7 -4.37 0.26 8.99
N PHE A 8 -3.36 0.95 8.53
CA PHE A 8 -3.07 2.34 8.85
C PHE A 8 -3.54 3.25 7.70
N TYR A 9 -4.31 4.31 8.02
CA TYR A 9 -4.94 5.18 7.03
C TYR A 9 -4.92 6.66 7.40
N ASP A 10 -3.86 7.10 8.10
CA ASP A 10 -3.62 8.52 8.39
C ASP A 10 -3.32 9.29 7.10
N THR A 11 -3.81 10.52 7.04
CA THR A 11 -3.69 11.38 5.86
C THR A 11 -3.41 12.82 6.29
N GLN A 12 -2.23 13.34 5.90
CA GLN A 12 -1.85 14.73 6.14
C GLN A 12 -2.05 15.62 4.90
N GLY A 13 -2.48 15.01 3.79
CA GLY A 13 -2.79 15.67 2.52
C GLY A 13 -4.20 15.37 2.03
N PHE A 14 -4.33 14.98 0.76
CA PHE A 14 -5.62 14.64 0.17
C PHE A 14 -6.20 13.36 0.80
N VAL A 15 -7.49 13.38 1.13
CA VAL A 15 -8.19 12.24 1.74
C VAL A 15 -9.02 11.51 0.70
N HIS A 16 -8.68 10.26 0.42
CA HIS A 16 -9.46 9.35 -0.44
C HIS A 16 -10.58 8.65 0.36
N ASP A 17 -11.50 9.41 0.95
CA ASP A 17 -12.46 8.90 1.94
C ASP A 17 -13.30 7.72 1.44
N GLU A 18 -13.90 7.82 0.25
CA GLU A 18 -14.69 6.71 -0.32
C GLU A 18 -13.85 5.44 -0.49
N ALA A 19 -12.62 5.55 -1.02
CA ALA A 19 -11.74 4.40 -1.19
C ALA A 19 -11.34 3.79 0.16
N ILE A 20 -11.01 4.62 1.15
CA ILE A 20 -10.68 4.16 2.51
C ILE A 20 -11.83 3.35 3.10
N GLN A 21 -13.06 3.86 3.04
CA GLN A 21 -14.24 3.18 3.60
C GLN A 21 -14.52 1.84 2.89
N GLU A 22 -14.51 1.82 1.56
CA GLU A 22 -14.76 0.59 0.78
C GLU A 22 -13.68 -0.48 1.02
N VAL A 23 -12.41 -0.08 1.08
CA VAL A 23 -11.31 -1.01 1.35
C VAL A 23 -11.33 -1.53 2.78
N LYS A 24 -11.70 -0.71 3.78
CA LYS A 24 -11.90 -1.17 5.17
C LYS A 24 -12.98 -2.26 5.24
N VAL A 25 -14.10 -2.08 4.54
CA VAL A 25 -15.17 -3.10 4.44
C VAL A 25 -14.64 -4.37 3.77
N MET A 26 -13.90 -4.24 2.68
CA MET A 26 -13.31 -5.39 1.98
C MET A 26 -12.33 -6.16 2.88
N ILE A 27 -11.40 -5.47 3.52
CA ILE A 27 -10.40 -6.08 4.43
C ILE A 27 -11.11 -6.77 5.61
N SER A 28 -12.16 -6.16 6.17
CA SER A 28 -12.94 -6.78 7.25
C SER A 28 -13.61 -8.09 6.81
N LYS A 29 -14.17 -8.13 5.59
CA LYS A 29 -14.74 -9.37 5.01
C LYS A 29 -13.69 -10.45 4.81
N ILE A 30 -12.50 -10.08 4.32
CA ILE A 30 -11.36 -10.99 4.14
C ILE A 30 -10.89 -11.51 5.51
N GLY A 31 -10.74 -10.62 6.50
CA GLY A 31 -10.35 -10.96 7.86
C GLY A 31 -11.28 -11.99 8.49
N ASN A 32 -12.59 -11.76 8.40
CA ASN A 32 -13.60 -12.69 8.88
C ASN A 32 -13.52 -14.06 8.17
N LYS A 33 -13.40 -14.06 6.84
CA LYS A 33 -13.32 -15.30 6.04
C LYS A 33 -12.05 -16.11 6.32
N LYS A 34 -10.92 -15.42 6.56
CA LYS A 34 -9.59 -16.03 6.76
C LYS A 34 -9.23 -16.19 8.23
N ASN A 35 -10.08 -15.74 9.14
CA ASN A 35 -9.82 -15.72 10.58
C ASN A 35 -8.58 -14.89 10.95
N TYR A 36 -8.37 -13.75 10.28
CA TYR A 36 -7.32 -12.79 10.61
C TYR A 36 -7.78 -11.84 11.71
N ASN A 37 -6.83 -11.31 12.46
CA ASN A 37 -7.05 -10.21 13.39
C ASN A 37 -6.79 -8.89 12.65
N ILE A 38 -7.82 -8.03 12.50
CA ILE A 38 -7.70 -6.77 11.77
C ILE A 38 -7.76 -5.62 12.77
N ILE A 39 -6.75 -4.79 12.76
CA ILE A 39 -6.64 -3.57 13.57
C ILE A 39 -6.62 -2.37 12.63
N PHE A 40 -7.57 -1.44 12.79
CA PHE A 40 -7.61 -0.19 12.04
C PHE A 40 -7.03 0.94 12.88
N ALA A 41 -6.09 1.70 12.31
CA ALA A 41 -5.45 2.84 12.97
C ALA A 41 -5.53 4.09 12.08
N GLU A 42 -6.12 5.15 12.61
CA GLU A 42 -6.26 6.47 11.98
C GLU A 42 -5.11 7.43 12.33
N ASN A 43 -4.24 7.00 13.22
CA ASN A 43 -3.04 7.73 13.64
C ASN A 43 -1.90 6.75 13.90
N SER A 44 -0.69 7.28 14.03
CA SER A 44 0.55 6.52 14.16
C SER A 44 0.84 5.95 15.55
N ASN A 45 -0.02 6.16 16.56
CA ASN A 45 0.22 5.76 17.96
C ASN A 45 0.56 4.27 18.17
N LEU A 46 0.28 3.42 17.19
CA LEU A 46 0.59 1.99 17.24
C LEU A 46 1.96 1.63 16.64
N PHE A 47 2.69 2.61 16.11
CA PHE A 47 4.03 2.39 15.54
C PHE A 47 5.12 2.40 16.63
N GLU A 48 4.95 1.52 17.62
CA GLU A 48 5.93 1.23 18.65
C GLU A 48 6.41 -0.20 18.53
N GLU A 49 7.72 -0.48 18.76
CA GLU A 49 8.29 -1.82 18.60
C GLU A 49 7.51 -2.87 19.41
N SER A 50 7.14 -2.55 20.66
CA SER A 50 6.38 -3.44 21.55
C SER A 50 4.98 -3.81 21.04
N TYR A 51 4.39 -2.96 20.20
CA TYR A 51 3.10 -3.22 19.57
C TYR A 51 3.28 -3.93 18.23
N LEU A 52 4.22 -3.49 17.40
CA LEU A 52 4.50 -4.07 16.09
C LEU A 52 5.00 -5.53 16.19
N ASP A 53 5.62 -5.93 17.29
CA ASP A 53 5.99 -7.33 17.57
C ASP A 53 4.79 -8.31 17.57
N LYS A 54 3.56 -7.78 17.65
CA LYS A 54 2.31 -8.57 17.64
C LYS A 54 1.62 -8.56 16.28
N ILE A 55 2.20 -7.87 15.31
CA ILE A 55 1.67 -7.65 13.96
C ILE A 55 2.47 -8.48 12.96
N ASP A 56 1.78 -9.07 12.00
CA ASP A 56 2.42 -9.82 10.91
C ASP A 56 2.55 -8.97 9.64
N VAL A 57 1.57 -8.08 9.38
CA VAL A 57 1.55 -7.24 8.16
C VAL A 57 1.03 -5.84 8.49
N ILE A 58 1.73 -4.83 8.01
CA ILE A 58 1.27 -3.44 7.99
C ILE A 58 0.72 -3.11 6.60
N ILE A 59 -0.47 -2.51 6.56
CA ILE A 59 -1.12 -2.04 5.33
C ILE A 59 -1.25 -0.53 5.41
N PHE A 60 -0.56 0.21 4.53
CA PHE A 60 -0.80 1.64 4.33
C PHE A 60 -1.95 1.81 3.35
N LEU A 61 -3.10 2.22 3.86
CA LEU A 61 -4.33 2.38 3.09
C LEU A 61 -4.56 3.85 2.76
N CYS A 62 -4.24 4.24 1.55
CA CYS A 62 -4.44 5.60 1.04
C CYS A 62 -3.84 6.69 1.96
N THR A 63 -2.70 6.40 2.59
CA THR A 63 -1.96 7.38 3.39
C THR A 63 -1.42 8.50 2.49
N THR A 64 -1.21 9.71 3.03
CA THR A 64 -0.66 10.85 2.29
C THR A 64 0.25 11.70 3.15
N LEU A 65 1.35 12.17 2.56
CA LEU A 65 2.37 13.03 3.14
C LEU A 65 3.08 12.41 4.35
N ASP A 66 3.49 13.23 5.31
CA ASP A 66 4.32 12.87 6.45
C ASP A 66 3.43 12.37 7.61
N VAL A 67 3.33 11.07 7.80
CA VAL A 67 2.40 10.42 8.75
C VAL A 67 3.10 9.70 9.91
N LEU A 68 4.42 9.58 9.88
CA LEU A 68 5.24 8.96 10.94
C LEU A 68 6.31 9.91 11.41
N ASP A 69 6.56 9.94 12.72
CA ASP A 69 7.74 10.60 13.27
C ASP A 69 9.00 9.71 13.17
N GLU A 70 10.18 10.26 13.48
CA GLU A 70 11.47 9.54 13.39
C GLU A 70 11.52 8.23 14.22
N ASN A 71 10.82 8.18 15.36
CA ASN A 71 10.78 6.97 16.21
C ASN A 71 9.85 5.91 15.61
N GLU A 72 8.72 6.34 15.06
CA GLU A 72 7.73 5.50 14.39
C GLU A 72 8.30 4.93 13.09
N GLU A 73 9.01 5.74 12.27
CA GLU A 73 9.78 5.29 11.11
C GLU A 73 10.79 4.21 11.49
N LYS A 74 11.53 4.44 12.59
CA LYS A 74 12.51 3.46 13.08
C LYS A 74 11.83 2.16 13.49
N ALA A 75 10.71 2.22 14.21
CA ALA A 75 9.95 1.05 14.62
C ALA A 75 9.44 0.28 13.40
N MET A 76 8.84 0.96 12.42
CA MET A 76 8.40 0.36 11.16
C MET A 76 9.55 -0.30 10.39
N LYS A 77 10.69 0.39 10.27
CA LYS A 77 11.88 -0.13 9.59
C LYS A 77 12.41 -1.39 10.26
N ASN A 78 12.44 -1.43 11.58
CA ASN A 78 12.85 -2.62 12.34
C ASN A 78 11.85 -3.76 12.13
N PHE A 79 10.55 -3.49 12.19
CA PHE A 79 9.50 -4.47 11.91
C PHE A 79 9.70 -5.15 10.54
N ILE A 80 9.89 -4.37 9.48
CA ILE A 80 10.11 -4.91 8.12
C ILE A 80 11.41 -5.72 8.05
N ARG A 81 12.52 -5.23 8.65
CA ARG A 81 13.80 -5.93 8.65
C ARG A 81 13.77 -7.23 9.42
N ASN A 82 12.90 -7.34 10.40
CA ASN A 82 12.66 -8.57 11.18
C ASN A 82 11.69 -9.55 10.50
N GLY A 83 11.24 -9.26 9.27
CA GLY A 83 10.42 -10.16 8.47
C GLY A 83 8.93 -9.82 8.45
N GLY A 84 8.51 -8.69 8.99
CA GLY A 84 7.16 -8.19 8.87
C GLY A 84 6.76 -7.88 7.42
N GLY A 85 5.50 -8.10 7.08
CA GLY A 85 4.95 -7.82 5.75
C GLY A 85 4.51 -6.36 5.56
N PHE A 86 4.58 -5.84 4.32
CA PHE A 86 4.09 -4.51 3.97
C PHE A 86 3.20 -4.56 2.73
N ILE A 87 2.10 -3.82 2.75
CA ILE A 87 1.22 -3.57 1.59
C ILE A 87 0.93 -2.09 1.54
N GLY A 88 1.28 -1.43 0.43
CA GLY A 88 0.86 -0.07 0.12
C GLY A 88 -0.31 -0.07 -0.85
N ILE A 89 -1.37 0.68 -0.55
CA ILE A 89 -2.56 0.81 -1.40
C ILE A 89 -2.68 2.25 -1.86
N HIS A 90 -2.75 2.44 -3.19
CA HIS A 90 -3.00 3.71 -3.86
C HIS A 90 -2.00 4.80 -3.43
N SER A 91 -2.45 5.84 -2.72
CA SER A 91 -1.60 6.95 -2.28
C SER A 91 -0.60 6.61 -1.18
N ALA A 92 -0.43 5.34 -0.81
CA ALA A 92 0.75 4.94 -0.04
C ALA A 92 2.07 5.32 -0.73
N THR A 93 2.08 5.55 -2.05
CA THR A 93 3.22 6.11 -2.80
C THR A 93 3.32 7.64 -2.71
N ASP A 94 2.30 8.32 -2.21
CA ASP A 94 2.23 9.77 -1.93
C ASP A 94 2.51 10.06 -0.45
N THR A 95 3.41 9.28 0.16
CA THR A 95 3.65 9.25 1.61
C THR A 95 5.16 9.24 1.86
N GLU A 96 5.61 9.88 2.96
CA GLU A 96 6.98 9.84 3.47
C GLU A 96 8.05 10.23 2.43
N TYR A 97 7.89 11.35 1.76
CA TYR A 97 8.79 11.78 0.70
C TYR A 97 10.23 12.05 1.15
N GLU A 98 10.42 12.47 2.39
CA GLU A 98 11.75 12.76 2.95
C GLU A 98 12.44 11.49 3.50
N TRP A 99 11.74 10.36 3.54
CA TRP A 99 12.26 9.10 4.03
C TRP A 99 12.67 8.16 2.89
N GLU A 100 13.90 8.31 2.39
CA GLU A 100 14.45 7.53 1.26
C GLU A 100 14.27 6.00 1.41
N TRP A 101 14.36 5.49 2.64
CA TRP A 101 14.17 4.07 2.90
C TRP A 101 12.73 3.62 2.55
N TYR A 102 11.75 4.44 2.88
CA TYR A 102 10.34 4.17 2.54
C TYR A 102 10.12 4.17 1.02
N GLY A 103 10.71 5.10 0.30
CA GLY A 103 10.67 5.13 -1.17
C GLY A 103 11.20 3.84 -1.80
N LYS A 104 12.27 3.26 -1.22
CA LYS A 104 12.79 1.96 -1.65
C LYS A 104 11.85 0.81 -1.31
N LEU A 105 11.15 0.86 -0.17
CA LEU A 105 10.18 -0.14 0.26
C LEU A 105 8.94 -0.13 -0.64
N VAL A 106 8.32 1.04 -0.83
CA VAL A 106 7.09 1.19 -1.63
C VAL A 106 7.34 1.09 -3.13
N GLY A 107 8.58 1.33 -3.56
CA GLY A 107 9.09 1.08 -4.91
C GLY A 107 9.14 2.30 -5.82
N ALA A 108 8.38 3.34 -5.56
CA ALA A 108 8.42 4.64 -6.24
C ALA A 108 7.59 5.66 -5.48
N TYR A 109 7.81 6.94 -5.72
CA TYR A 109 6.96 8.00 -5.21
C TYR A 109 5.97 8.50 -6.26
N PHE A 110 4.78 8.86 -5.81
CA PHE A 110 3.81 9.57 -6.62
C PHE A 110 4.39 10.91 -7.14
N MET A 111 4.10 11.24 -8.38
CA MET A 111 4.52 12.50 -8.99
C MET A 111 3.30 13.36 -9.35
N ASN A 112 2.37 12.80 -10.10
CA ASN A 112 1.12 13.42 -10.51
C ASN A 112 0.21 12.35 -11.14
N HIS A 113 -0.99 12.74 -11.54
CA HIS A 113 -1.89 11.92 -12.35
C HIS A 113 -2.63 12.77 -13.40
N PRO A 114 -2.97 12.21 -14.55
CA PRO A 114 -3.90 12.84 -15.48
C PRO A 114 -5.33 12.76 -14.93
N ASP A 115 -6.28 13.35 -15.66
CA ASP A 115 -7.70 13.16 -15.37
C ASP A 115 -8.07 11.68 -15.34
N ILE A 116 -9.06 11.32 -14.50
CA ILE A 116 -9.57 9.95 -14.39
C ILE A 116 -9.99 9.44 -15.77
N GLN A 117 -9.34 8.40 -16.25
CA GLN A 117 -9.50 7.90 -17.60
C GLN A 117 -9.43 6.36 -17.68
N LYS A 118 -9.88 5.83 -18.81
CA LYS A 118 -9.80 4.40 -19.09
C LYS A 118 -8.40 4.02 -19.55
N ALA A 119 -7.79 3.05 -18.88
CA ALA A 119 -6.55 2.42 -19.32
C ALA A 119 -6.71 0.91 -19.50
N THR A 120 -5.79 0.31 -20.25
CA THR A 120 -5.67 -1.13 -20.38
C THR A 120 -4.60 -1.64 -19.44
N ILE A 121 -4.97 -2.55 -18.55
CA ILE A 121 -4.05 -3.26 -17.67
C ILE A 121 -3.55 -4.51 -18.37
N ILE A 122 -2.25 -4.77 -18.25
CA ILE A 122 -1.57 -5.94 -18.79
C ILE A 122 -0.92 -6.69 -17.62
N THR A 123 -1.15 -8.00 -17.56
CA THR A 123 -0.44 -8.88 -16.61
C THR A 123 0.94 -9.20 -17.17
N GLU A 124 1.98 -8.60 -16.60
CA GLU A 124 3.37 -8.79 -17.03
C GLU A 124 3.92 -10.15 -16.59
N LYS A 125 3.56 -10.61 -15.38
CA LYS A 125 3.99 -11.91 -14.84
C LYS A 125 2.79 -12.82 -14.62
N LYS A 126 2.42 -13.58 -15.64
CA LYS A 126 1.23 -14.46 -15.65
C LYS A 126 1.32 -15.67 -14.71
N HIS A 127 2.51 -16.14 -14.38
CA HIS A 127 2.73 -17.31 -13.53
C HIS A 127 3.20 -16.94 -12.12
N HIS A 128 2.84 -15.75 -11.66
CA HIS A 128 3.10 -15.33 -10.29
C HIS A 128 1.84 -15.59 -9.44
N PHE A 129 2.00 -16.09 -8.21
CA PHE A 129 0.87 -16.48 -7.33
C PHE A 129 -0.13 -15.33 -7.05
N LEU A 130 0.29 -14.07 -7.18
CA LEU A 130 -0.58 -12.91 -7.05
C LEU A 130 -1.35 -12.58 -8.33
N THR A 131 -0.97 -13.13 -9.49
CA THR A 131 -1.54 -12.74 -10.80
C THR A 131 -2.02 -13.92 -11.65
N ASP A 132 -1.80 -15.16 -11.23
CA ASP A 132 -2.19 -16.37 -11.97
C ASP A 132 -3.71 -16.52 -12.17
N HIS A 133 -4.49 -15.91 -11.29
CA HIS A 133 -5.96 -15.87 -11.36
C HIS A 133 -6.50 -14.70 -12.19
N LEU A 134 -5.64 -13.77 -12.63
CA LEU A 134 -6.04 -12.59 -13.39
C LEU A 134 -6.08 -12.86 -14.89
N LYS A 135 -6.88 -12.07 -15.61
CA LYS A 135 -6.86 -12.05 -17.07
C LYS A 135 -5.53 -11.48 -17.56
N ASP A 136 -5.11 -11.90 -18.76
CA ASP A 136 -3.92 -11.35 -19.43
C ASP A 136 -4.04 -9.84 -19.65
N ARG A 137 -5.26 -9.40 -19.92
CA ARG A 137 -5.57 -8.00 -20.24
C ARG A 137 -7.02 -7.67 -19.88
N TRP A 138 -7.22 -6.49 -19.31
CA TRP A 138 -8.56 -5.88 -19.11
C TRP A 138 -8.46 -4.37 -19.13
N SER A 139 -9.60 -3.68 -19.16
CA SER A 139 -9.64 -2.22 -19.11
C SER A 139 -10.54 -1.76 -17.97
N ILE A 140 -10.09 -0.72 -17.29
CA ILE A 140 -10.83 -0.08 -16.20
C ILE A 140 -10.65 1.44 -16.30
N LYS A 141 -11.63 2.20 -15.81
CA LYS A 141 -11.52 3.65 -15.63
C LYS A 141 -11.12 3.90 -14.19
N ASP A 142 -10.00 4.61 -13.99
CA ASP A 142 -9.46 4.87 -12.67
C ASP A 142 -8.56 6.11 -12.70
N GLU A 143 -8.03 6.50 -11.54
CA GLU A 143 -6.96 7.46 -11.37
C GLU A 143 -5.62 6.75 -11.57
N TRP A 144 -4.86 7.21 -12.57
CA TRP A 144 -3.60 6.57 -12.96
C TRP A 144 -2.42 7.42 -12.52
N TYR A 145 -1.64 6.91 -11.57
CA TYR A 145 -0.47 7.62 -11.06
C TYR A 145 0.72 7.53 -12.01
N ASN A 146 1.37 8.68 -12.21
CA ASN A 146 2.74 8.76 -12.70
C ASN A 146 3.67 8.79 -11.49
N PHE A 147 4.79 8.11 -11.61
CA PHE A 147 5.73 7.92 -10.51
C PHE A 147 7.08 8.54 -10.81
N LYS A 148 7.82 8.88 -9.75
CA LYS A 148 9.23 9.29 -9.76
C LYS A 148 10.04 8.40 -8.82
N ASP A 149 11.38 8.52 -8.91
CA ASP A 149 12.33 7.87 -8.00
C ASP A 149 12.13 6.35 -7.91
N PHE A 150 11.97 5.69 -9.07
CA PHE A 150 11.77 4.26 -9.16
C PHE A 150 12.92 3.47 -8.53
N ASN A 151 12.59 2.54 -7.64
CA ASN A 151 13.50 1.49 -7.24
C ASN A 151 13.69 0.49 -8.41
N PRO A 152 14.91 0.32 -8.95
CA PRO A 152 15.14 -0.56 -10.10
C PRO A 152 14.92 -2.05 -9.80
N ASP A 153 14.90 -2.41 -8.53
CA ASP A 153 14.78 -3.81 -8.08
C ASP A 153 13.32 -4.27 -7.90
N ILE A 154 12.33 -3.43 -8.22
CA ILE A 154 10.91 -3.81 -8.11
C ILE A 154 10.51 -4.89 -9.11
N ASN A 155 9.62 -5.76 -8.69
CA ASN A 155 8.97 -6.74 -9.56
C ASN A 155 7.63 -6.22 -10.05
N VAL A 156 7.59 -5.65 -11.25
CA VAL A 156 6.33 -5.20 -11.85
C VAL A 156 5.48 -6.42 -12.24
N LEU A 157 4.28 -6.52 -11.67
CA LEU A 157 3.33 -7.60 -11.92
C LEU A 157 2.26 -7.19 -12.93
N LEU A 158 1.81 -5.94 -12.84
CA LEU A 158 0.81 -5.33 -13.71
C LEU A 158 1.34 -4.02 -14.27
N ASN A 159 0.94 -3.70 -15.48
CA ASN A 159 1.31 -2.45 -16.13
C ASN A 159 0.08 -1.82 -16.80
N SER A 160 -0.02 -0.50 -16.80
CA SER A 160 -1.07 0.23 -17.53
C SER A 160 -0.54 0.75 -18.86
N ARG A 161 -1.37 0.69 -19.90
CA ARG A 161 -1.05 1.25 -21.23
C ARG A 161 -2.20 2.11 -21.75
N ASN A 162 -1.88 2.96 -22.74
CA ASN A 162 -2.81 3.89 -23.37
C ASN A 162 -3.26 5.04 -22.46
N LEU A 163 -2.40 5.48 -21.55
CA LEU A 163 -2.57 6.77 -20.88
C LEU A 163 -2.19 7.89 -21.86
N ARG A 164 -3.01 8.93 -21.94
CA ARG A 164 -2.78 10.13 -22.77
C ARG A 164 -2.65 11.36 -21.90
#